data_9f06027785858a6ab49e4cf654b06f36
#
_entry.id   9f06027785858a6ab49e4cf654b06f36
#
_cell.length_a   1.000
_cell.length_b   1.000
_cell.length_c   1.000
_cell.angle_alpha   90.00
_cell.angle_beta   90.00
_cell.angle_gamma   90.00
#
_symmetry.space_group_name_H-M   'P 1'
#
loop_
_entity.id
_entity.type
_entity.pdbx_description
1 polymer ?
#
loop_
_entity_poly.entity_id
_entity_poly.type
_entity_poly.pdbx_seq_one_letter_code
_entity_poly.pdbx_strand_id
1 'polypeptide(L)'
;MPVTRRTSAPTHWRGAASTSPAKEAELRKIILDTETTGLDFRTGDRVVEIGCVELLGRQLTGERFHAYLNPGRPVADSERIHGLSDDFLADKPTFDEIAAEFIEFIRGAELVIHNAAFDVGFLNNELGLLKRDGIDQICSGVIDTLRMAREMRPGKKNNLNALCSEFGVDNSGRQLHGALLDAELLAEVYLAMTRGQNSLEIEFDRPRAGHVVGGTRQRAPLLVLAASEAELADHARVLTEIAKESKGRCLWRDLENPAPA
;
A
#
# COMPACT_ATOMS: atom_id res chain seq x y z
N MET A 1 -18.07 -52.84 -39.09
CA MET A 1 -18.51 -52.30 -37.80
C MET A 1 -17.34 -51.50 -37.21
N PRO A 2 -17.38 -50.14 -37.18
CA PRO A 2 -16.29 -49.38 -36.59
C PRO A 2 -16.59 -49.08 -35.11
N VAL A 3 -15.59 -49.32 -34.28
CA VAL A 3 -15.55 -49.05 -32.82
C VAL A 3 -15.33 -47.58 -32.59
N THR A 4 -16.30 -46.92 -32.00
CA THR A 4 -16.21 -45.51 -31.55
C THR A 4 -15.46 -45.43 -30.24
N ARG A 5 -14.28 -44.81 -30.24
CA ARG A 5 -13.58 -44.37 -29.01
C ARG A 5 -14.23 -43.10 -28.47
N ARG A 6 -14.74 -43.17 -27.25
CA ARG A 6 -15.12 -41.99 -26.46
C ARG A 6 -13.84 -41.38 -25.85
N THR A 7 -13.50 -40.19 -26.28
CA THR A 7 -12.51 -39.34 -25.62
C THR A 7 -13.20 -38.53 -24.54
N SER A 8 -12.86 -38.81 -23.29
CA SER A 8 -13.25 -37.98 -22.15
C SER A 8 -12.40 -36.68 -22.10
N ALA A 9 -13.06 -35.54 -22.20
CA ALA A 9 -12.42 -34.25 -22.03
C ALA A 9 -12.08 -33.98 -20.55
N PRO A 10 -10.95 -33.32 -20.23
CA PRO A 10 -10.63 -32.95 -18.86
C PRO A 10 -11.47 -31.79 -18.40
N THR A 11 -12.08 -31.94 -17.24
CA THR A 11 -12.84 -30.91 -16.52
C THR A 11 -11.89 -29.80 -16.08
N HIS A 12 -11.95 -28.65 -16.74
CA HIS A 12 -11.27 -27.42 -16.30
C HIS A 12 -11.94 -26.93 -15.02
N TRP A 13 -11.23 -26.99 -13.94
CA TRP A 13 -11.49 -26.23 -12.73
C TRP A 13 -11.26 -24.73 -13.02
N ARG A 14 -12.32 -23.99 -13.30
CA ARG A 14 -12.33 -22.54 -13.29
C ARG A 14 -12.85 -22.08 -11.94
N GLY A 15 -11.96 -21.97 -10.98
CA GLY A 15 -12.19 -21.28 -9.73
C GLY A 15 -11.41 -19.97 -9.74
N ALA A 16 -11.76 -19.04 -10.63
CA ALA A 16 -11.38 -17.65 -10.47
C ALA A 16 -12.36 -17.06 -9.44
N ALA A 17 -11.90 -16.82 -8.22
CA ALA A 17 -12.60 -15.97 -7.29
C ALA A 17 -12.68 -14.58 -7.96
N SER A 18 -13.88 -14.19 -8.42
CA SER A 18 -14.20 -12.86 -8.90
C SER A 18 -14.12 -11.93 -7.69
N THR A 19 -12.99 -11.30 -7.46
CA THR A 19 -12.89 -10.16 -6.57
C THR A 19 -13.75 -9.04 -7.14
N SER A 20 -14.59 -8.43 -6.30
CA SER A 20 -15.42 -7.31 -6.70
C SER A 20 -14.50 -6.15 -7.12
N PRO A 21 -14.79 -5.42 -8.25
CA PRO A 21 -13.97 -4.30 -8.69
C PRO A 21 -13.79 -3.21 -7.61
N ALA A 22 -14.71 -3.07 -6.67
CA ALA A 22 -14.56 -2.18 -5.51
C ALA A 22 -13.49 -2.67 -4.52
N LYS A 23 -13.28 -3.98 -4.37
CA LYS A 23 -12.27 -4.56 -3.48
C LYS A 23 -10.86 -4.53 -4.12
N GLU A 24 -10.78 -4.58 -5.44
CA GLU A 24 -9.51 -4.39 -6.18
C GLU A 24 -9.06 -2.93 -6.14
N ALA A 25 -9.97 -1.97 -6.27
CA ALA A 25 -9.69 -0.54 -6.12
C ALA A 25 -9.19 -0.19 -4.71
N GLU A 26 -9.73 -0.81 -3.66
CA GLU A 26 -9.32 -0.60 -2.25
C GLU A 26 -7.89 -1.12 -1.98
N LEU A 27 -7.39 -2.02 -2.81
CA LEU A 27 -6.05 -2.61 -2.68
C LEU A 27 -5.01 -1.97 -3.60
N ARG A 28 -5.44 -1.15 -4.57
CA ARG A 28 -4.57 -0.51 -5.55
C ARG A 28 -4.02 0.79 -5.01
N LYS A 29 -2.70 0.87 -4.88
CA LYS A 29 -1.99 2.07 -4.45
C LYS A 29 -1.01 2.51 -5.53
N ILE A 30 -0.88 3.81 -5.71
CA ILE A 30 0.15 4.41 -6.55
C ILE A 30 1.08 5.21 -5.64
N ILE A 31 2.32 4.79 -5.60
CA ILE A 31 3.38 5.55 -4.93
C ILE A 31 3.86 6.58 -5.93
N LEU A 32 3.86 7.84 -5.53
CA LEU A 32 4.12 8.96 -6.41
C LEU A 32 5.13 9.92 -5.78
N ASP A 33 6.00 10.47 -6.61
CA ASP A 33 6.88 11.57 -6.31
C ASP A 33 6.98 12.50 -7.52
N THR A 34 7.31 13.80 -7.29
CA THR A 34 7.46 14.80 -8.34
C THR A 34 8.72 15.63 -8.14
N GLU A 35 9.36 16.03 -9.28
CA GLU A 35 10.35 17.10 -9.29
C GLU A 35 9.74 18.36 -9.90
N THR A 36 10.23 19.52 -9.44
CA THR A 36 9.61 20.82 -9.76
C THR A 36 10.66 21.90 -10.02
N THR A 37 10.27 22.98 -10.70
CA THR A 37 11.16 24.15 -10.94
C THR A 37 11.41 24.97 -9.68
N GLY A 38 10.75 24.68 -8.57
CA GLY A 38 10.88 25.42 -7.32
C GLY A 38 9.91 24.91 -6.25
N LEU A 39 9.67 25.71 -5.21
CA LEU A 39 8.97 25.24 -4.01
C LEU A 39 7.50 25.69 -3.91
N ASP A 40 7.06 26.60 -4.76
CA ASP A 40 5.71 27.19 -4.64
C ASP A 40 5.03 27.36 -6.00
N PHE A 41 4.09 26.50 -6.31
CA PHE A 41 3.27 26.56 -7.51
C PHE A 41 2.49 27.89 -7.63
N ARG A 42 2.21 28.60 -6.52
CA ARG A 42 1.50 29.89 -6.54
C ARG A 42 2.37 31.02 -7.15
N THR A 43 3.68 30.87 -7.10
CA THR A 43 4.64 31.78 -7.75
C THR A 43 4.94 31.36 -9.19
N GLY A 44 4.23 30.36 -9.69
CA GLY A 44 4.32 29.87 -11.06
C GLY A 44 5.31 28.73 -11.25
N ASP A 45 5.82 28.11 -10.17
CA ASP A 45 6.63 26.90 -10.29
C ASP A 45 5.82 25.75 -10.87
N ARG A 46 6.48 24.90 -11.64
CA ARG A 46 5.88 23.87 -12.47
C ARG A 46 6.50 22.50 -12.19
N VAL A 47 5.78 21.43 -12.48
CA VAL A 47 6.30 20.06 -12.45
C VAL A 47 7.23 19.82 -13.63
N VAL A 48 8.38 19.17 -13.40
CA VAL A 48 9.38 18.79 -14.42
C VAL A 48 9.57 17.28 -14.54
N GLU A 49 9.21 16.51 -13.52
CA GLU A 49 9.23 15.05 -13.58
C GLU A 49 8.08 14.49 -12.72
N ILE A 50 7.46 13.41 -13.17
CA ILE A 50 6.48 12.62 -12.41
C ILE A 50 6.95 11.18 -12.44
N GLY A 51 7.10 10.57 -11.27
CA GLY A 51 7.40 9.16 -11.09
C GLY A 51 6.31 8.46 -10.30
N CYS A 52 5.77 7.38 -10.85
CA CYS A 52 4.76 6.58 -10.17
C CYS A 52 5.07 5.09 -10.30
N VAL A 53 4.85 4.34 -9.22
CA VAL A 53 4.89 2.87 -9.23
C VAL A 53 3.63 2.31 -8.60
N GLU A 54 3.14 1.20 -9.12
CA GLU A 54 1.90 0.57 -8.67
C GLU A 54 2.16 -0.53 -7.65
N LEU A 55 1.38 -0.48 -6.57
CA LEU A 55 1.21 -1.58 -5.63
C LEU A 55 -0.22 -2.14 -5.74
N LEU A 56 -0.34 -3.45 -5.86
CA LEU A 56 -1.61 -4.16 -5.69
C LEU A 56 -1.51 -5.04 -4.44
N GLY A 57 -2.37 -4.78 -3.47
CA GLY A 57 -2.19 -5.32 -2.14
C GLY A 57 -0.87 -4.81 -1.53
N ARG A 58 0.11 -5.69 -1.38
CA ARG A 58 1.44 -5.34 -0.85
C ARG A 58 2.57 -5.75 -1.80
N GLN A 59 2.30 -5.86 -3.08
CA GLN A 59 3.26 -6.27 -4.09
C GLN A 59 3.37 -5.23 -5.19
N LEU A 60 4.60 -4.90 -5.58
CA LEU A 60 4.86 -4.12 -6.78
C LEU A 60 4.40 -4.95 -7.99
N THR A 61 3.56 -4.37 -8.84
CA THR A 61 3.06 -5.03 -10.05
C THR A 61 4.07 -4.97 -11.20
N GLY A 62 4.99 -4.01 -11.14
CA GLY A 62 5.90 -3.64 -12.23
C GLY A 62 5.33 -2.55 -13.14
N GLU A 63 4.03 -2.23 -13.02
CA GLU A 63 3.44 -1.10 -13.72
C GLU A 63 3.97 0.21 -13.14
N ARG A 64 4.31 1.14 -14.04
CA ARG A 64 4.87 2.45 -13.70
C ARG A 64 4.41 3.51 -14.68
N PHE A 65 4.30 4.74 -14.21
CA PHE A 65 4.18 5.93 -15.03
C PHE A 65 5.39 6.81 -14.77
N HIS A 66 6.07 7.24 -15.84
CA HIS A 66 7.23 8.12 -15.74
C HIS A 66 7.23 9.12 -16.88
N ALA A 67 7.29 10.40 -16.55
CA ALA A 67 7.34 11.46 -17.54
C ALA A 67 8.26 12.60 -17.09
N TYR A 68 9.16 13.01 -17.99
CA TYR A 68 9.84 14.31 -17.92
C TYR A 68 8.99 15.33 -18.66
N LEU A 69 8.93 16.55 -18.13
CA LEU A 69 8.03 17.58 -18.63
C LEU A 69 8.77 18.87 -18.94
N ASN A 70 8.39 19.49 -20.05
CA ASN A 70 8.79 20.85 -20.35
C ASN A 70 7.92 21.81 -19.51
N PRO A 71 8.50 22.51 -18.51
CA PRO A 71 7.73 23.40 -17.65
C PRO A 71 7.34 24.73 -18.32
N GLY A 72 7.87 25.03 -19.52
CA GLY A 72 7.71 26.33 -20.21
C GLY A 72 8.38 27.49 -19.48
N ARG A 73 9.29 27.22 -18.54
CA ARG A 73 10.07 28.18 -17.74
C ARG A 73 11.41 27.59 -17.34
N PRO A 74 12.42 28.42 -17.00
CA PRO A 74 13.71 27.91 -16.49
C PRO A 74 13.57 27.14 -15.18
N VAL A 75 14.36 26.07 -15.02
CA VAL A 75 14.45 25.26 -13.79
C VAL A 75 15.30 25.94 -12.70
N ALA A 76 16.14 26.91 -13.08
CA ALA A 76 16.95 27.72 -12.17
C ALA A 76 17.77 26.89 -11.17
N ASP A 77 17.68 27.20 -9.86
CA ASP A 77 18.45 26.52 -8.81
C ASP A 77 17.98 25.07 -8.52
N SER A 78 16.79 24.66 -8.99
CA SER A 78 16.27 23.31 -8.77
C SER A 78 17.06 22.25 -9.57
N GLU A 79 17.72 22.62 -10.68
CA GLU A 79 18.63 21.74 -11.42
C GLU A 79 19.69 21.08 -10.52
N ARG A 80 20.18 21.79 -9.50
CA ARG A 80 21.16 21.23 -8.55
C ARG A 80 20.61 20.12 -7.69
N ILE A 81 19.29 20.02 -7.56
CA ILE A 81 18.58 19.05 -6.73
C ILE A 81 18.31 17.79 -7.54
N HIS A 82 17.67 17.94 -8.71
CA HIS A 82 17.21 16.81 -9.52
C HIS A 82 18.08 16.56 -10.79
N GLY A 83 18.98 17.48 -11.15
CA GLY A 83 19.91 17.31 -12.27
C GLY A 83 19.30 17.48 -13.66
N LEU A 84 18.04 17.91 -13.77
CA LEU A 84 17.36 18.12 -15.05
C LEU A 84 17.62 19.54 -15.53
N SER A 85 18.35 19.67 -16.63
CA SER A 85 18.67 20.98 -17.21
C SER A 85 17.55 21.50 -18.12
N ASP A 86 17.53 22.81 -18.35
CA ASP A 86 16.62 23.43 -19.32
C ASP A 86 16.75 22.81 -20.72
N ASP A 87 17.99 22.53 -21.16
CA ASP A 87 18.25 21.89 -22.45
C ASP A 87 17.67 20.49 -22.55
N PHE A 88 17.76 19.70 -21.46
CA PHE A 88 17.17 18.37 -21.40
C PHE A 88 15.64 18.41 -21.46
N LEU A 89 15.02 19.39 -20.81
CA LEU A 89 13.57 19.49 -20.73
C LEU A 89 12.93 20.17 -21.94
N ALA A 90 13.71 20.86 -22.78
CA ALA A 90 13.21 21.66 -23.89
C ALA A 90 12.39 20.85 -24.93
N ASP A 91 12.77 19.59 -25.15
CA ASP A 91 12.13 18.67 -26.10
C ASP A 91 11.11 17.71 -25.46
N LYS A 92 10.86 17.83 -24.15
CA LYS A 92 9.89 16.97 -23.44
C LYS A 92 8.45 17.47 -23.64
N PRO A 93 7.47 16.57 -23.51
CA PRO A 93 6.06 16.95 -23.55
C PRO A 93 5.72 17.93 -22.41
N THR A 94 4.73 18.77 -22.64
CA THR A 94 4.12 19.56 -21.56
C THR A 94 3.17 18.72 -20.72
N PHE A 95 2.81 19.21 -19.52
CA PHE A 95 1.84 18.48 -18.67
C PHE A 95 0.50 18.24 -19.39
N ASP A 96 0.04 19.17 -20.22
CA ASP A 96 -1.18 19.05 -21.02
C ASP A 96 -1.18 17.80 -21.92
N GLU A 97 -0.04 17.52 -22.55
CA GLU A 97 0.10 16.40 -23.49
C GLU A 97 0.04 15.03 -22.79
N ILE A 98 0.46 14.95 -21.52
CA ILE A 98 0.48 13.68 -20.76
C ILE A 98 -0.68 13.55 -19.75
N ALA A 99 -1.43 14.61 -19.52
CA ALA A 99 -2.43 14.68 -18.44
C ALA A 99 -3.49 13.58 -18.54
N ALA A 100 -3.92 13.21 -19.76
CA ALA A 100 -4.94 12.17 -19.94
C ALA A 100 -4.42 10.79 -19.51
N GLU A 101 -3.20 10.44 -19.88
CA GLU A 101 -2.54 9.19 -19.52
C GLU A 101 -2.25 9.14 -18.01
N PHE A 102 -1.73 10.22 -17.45
CA PHE A 102 -1.48 10.36 -16.03
C PHE A 102 -2.76 10.16 -15.19
N ILE A 103 -3.84 10.89 -15.55
CA ILE A 103 -5.15 10.76 -14.87
C ILE A 103 -5.66 9.33 -14.93
N GLU A 104 -5.56 8.65 -16.08
CA GLU A 104 -6.01 7.27 -16.21
C GLU A 104 -5.17 6.33 -15.34
N PHE A 105 -3.85 6.55 -15.25
CA PHE A 105 -2.97 5.75 -14.43
C PHE A 105 -3.29 5.85 -12.94
N ILE A 106 -3.63 7.04 -12.42
CA ILE A 106 -3.92 7.24 -10.98
C ILE A 106 -5.38 7.04 -10.61
N ARG A 107 -6.28 6.90 -11.59
CA ARG A 107 -7.74 6.86 -11.40
C ARG A 107 -8.16 5.77 -10.40
N GLY A 108 -8.92 6.20 -9.38
CA GLY A 108 -9.50 5.32 -8.37
C GLY A 108 -8.49 4.66 -7.43
N ALA A 109 -7.18 4.87 -7.61
CA ALA A 109 -6.16 4.38 -6.70
C ALA A 109 -6.05 5.25 -5.45
N GLU A 110 -5.47 4.73 -4.38
CA GLU A 110 -5.01 5.50 -3.24
C GLU A 110 -3.56 5.92 -3.47
N LEU A 111 -3.28 7.23 -3.45
CA LEU A 111 -1.93 7.75 -3.64
C LEU A 111 -1.13 7.64 -2.33
N VAL A 112 0.13 7.25 -2.44
CA VAL A 112 1.09 7.22 -1.33
C VAL A 112 2.23 8.16 -1.67
N ILE A 113 2.38 9.24 -0.91
CA ILE A 113 3.30 10.33 -1.23
C ILE A 113 4.06 10.75 0.03
N HIS A 114 5.31 11.16 -0.10
CA HIS A 114 6.10 11.64 1.02
C HIS A 114 6.04 13.16 1.12
N ASN A 115 5.37 13.72 2.14
CA ASN A 115 5.00 15.13 2.23
C ASN A 115 3.93 15.52 1.19
N ALA A 116 2.87 14.75 1.14
CA ALA A 116 1.84 14.78 0.10
C ALA A 116 1.27 16.17 -0.22
N ALA A 117 1.24 17.09 0.73
CA ALA A 117 0.74 18.44 0.52
C ALA A 117 1.52 19.20 -0.58
N PHE A 118 2.80 18.90 -0.75
CA PHE A 118 3.66 19.49 -1.78
C PHE A 118 3.24 18.99 -3.17
N ASP A 119 3.34 17.71 -3.40
CA ASP A 119 3.07 17.10 -4.73
C ASP A 119 1.61 17.28 -5.16
N VAL A 120 0.68 17.04 -4.25
CA VAL A 120 -0.76 17.24 -4.51
C VAL A 120 -1.05 18.71 -4.84
N GLY A 121 -0.37 19.66 -4.20
CA GLY A 121 -0.50 21.08 -4.50
C GLY A 121 -0.05 21.42 -5.93
N PHE A 122 1.10 20.90 -6.37
CA PHE A 122 1.60 21.09 -7.73
C PHE A 122 0.72 20.38 -8.75
N LEU A 123 0.35 19.14 -8.54
CA LEU A 123 -0.51 18.37 -9.46
C LEU A 123 -1.90 19.02 -9.60
N ASN A 124 -2.49 19.47 -8.51
CA ASN A 124 -3.77 20.19 -8.56
C ASN A 124 -3.65 21.53 -9.30
N ASN A 125 -2.51 22.22 -9.20
CA ASN A 125 -2.26 23.44 -9.97
C ASN A 125 -2.18 23.10 -11.46
N GLU A 126 -1.43 22.09 -11.87
CA GLU A 126 -1.31 21.67 -13.27
C GLU A 126 -2.67 21.26 -13.84
N LEU A 127 -3.42 20.42 -13.12
CA LEU A 127 -4.77 19.98 -13.51
C LEU A 127 -5.74 21.17 -13.59
N GLY A 128 -5.66 22.11 -12.64
CA GLY A 128 -6.47 23.32 -12.61
C GLY A 128 -6.23 24.24 -13.81
N LEU A 129 -4.98 24.40 -14.27
CA LEU A 129 -4.63 25.13 -15.49
C LEU A 129 -5.33 24.53 -16.72
N LEU A 130 -5.54 23.21 -16.74
CA LEU A 130 -6.24 22.49 -17.79
C LEU A 130 -7.76 22.38 -17.56
N LYS A 131 -8.28 22.97 -16.49
CA LYS A 131 -9.70 22.85 -16.08
C LYS A 131 -10.15 21.39 -15.90
N ARG A 132 -9.26 20.54 -15.39
CA ARG A 132 -9.53 19.15 -15.04
C ARG A 132 -9.87 19.03 -13.56
N ASP A 133 -10.45 17.90 -13.19
CA ASP A 133 -10.73 17.54 -11.80
C ASP A 133 -9.42 17.43 -10.99
N GLY A 134 -9.46 17.77 -9.70
CA GLY A 134 -8.33 17.63 -8.81
C GLY A 134 -8.09 16.19 -8.35
N ILE A 135 -6.95 15.97 -7.70
CA ILE A 135 -6.51 14.66 -7.19
C ILE A 135 -7.57 14.00 -6.29
N ASP A 136 -8.24 14.78 -5.44
CA ASP A 136 -9.30 14.31 -4.53
C ASP A 136 -10.55 13.77 -5.24
N GLN A 137 -10.77 14.15 -6.50
CA GLN A 137 -11.88 13.69 -7.33
C GLN A 137 -11.46 12.51 -8.24
N ILE A 138 -10.18 12.42 -8.56
CA ILE A 138 -9.63 11.38 -9.44
C ILE A 138 -9.28 10.12 -8.65
N CYS A 139 -8.71 10.28 -7.46
CA CYS A 139 -8.18 9.21 -6.61
C CYS A 139 -9.15 8.87 -5.46
N SER A 140 -9.01 7.68 -4.88
CA SER A 140 -9.82 7.25 -3.73
C SER A 140 -9.34 7.84 -2.40
N GLY A 141 -8.09 8.31 -2.34
CA GLY A 141 -7.49 8.92 -1.16
C GLY A 141 -6.02 9.22 -1.32
N VAL A 142 -5.43 9.86 -0.32
CA VAL A 142 -4.00 10.20 -0.26
C VAL A 142 -3.44 9.83 1.10
N ILE A 143 -2.37 9.03 1.12
CA ILE A 143 -1.58 8.69 2.30
C ILE A 143 -0.32 9.55 2.30
N ASP A 144 -0.12 10.33 3.36
CA ASP A 144 1.12 11.08 3.59
C ASP A 144 2.07 10.26 4.48
N THR A 145 3.12 9.70 3.87
CA THR A 145 4.10 8.88 4.58
C THR A 145 5.00 9.69 5.53
N LEU A 146 5.18 10.99 5.31
CA LEU A 146 5.89 11.85 6.26
C LEU A 146 5.10 12.00 7.56
N ARG A 147 3.78 12.16 7.46
CA ARG A 147 2.89 12.20 8.62
C ARG A 147 2.93 10.86 9.36
N MET A 148 2.81 9.74 8.66
CA MET A 148 2.93 8.41 9.26
C MET A 148 4.27 8.21 9.97
N ALA A 149 5.37 8.60 9.32
CA ALA A 149 6.70 8.49 9.91
C ALA A 149 6.87 9.34 11.17
N ARG A 150 6.31 10.55 11.20
CA ARG A 150 6.32 11.42 12.39
C ARG A 150 5.56 10.82 13.57
N GLU A 151 4.43 10.17 13.31
CA GLU A 151 3.64 9.47 14.32
C GLU A 151 4.38 8.24 14.87
N MET A 152 5.05 7.46 14.01
CA MET A 152 5.81 6.28 14.41
C MET A 152 7.15 6.62 15.08
N ARG A 153 7.77 7.73 14.72
CA ARG A 153 9.14 8.10 15.10
C ARG A 153 9.23 9.57 15.55
N PRO A 154 8.54 9.96 16.64
CA PRO A 154 8.54 11.34 17.11
C PRO A 154 9.95 11.81 17.45
N GLY A 155 10.30 13.03 17.03
CA GLY A 155 11.60 13.66 17.28
C GLY A 155 12.77 13.14 16.42
N LYS A 156 12.54 12.20 15.49
CA LYS A 156 13.55 11.71 14.55
C LYS A 156 13.48 12.48 13.22
N LYS A 157 14.56 12.40 12.43
CA LYS A 157 14.52 12.83 11.03
C LYS A 157 13.67 11.84 10.23
N ASN A 158 12.74 12.37 9.44
CA ASN A 158 11.76 11.58 8.70
C ASN A 158 11.75 11.91 7.20
N ASN A 159 12.85 12.46 6.63
CA ASN A 159 13.00 12.55 5.17
C ASN A 159 13.25 11.15 4.58
N LEU A 160 13.07 10.98 3.27
CA LEU A 160 13.16 9.69 2.59
C LEU A 160 14.50 8.98 2.86
N ASN A 161 15.65 9.69 2.79
CA ASN A 161 16.95 9.10 3.09
C ASN A 161 17.06 8.57 4.54
N ALA A 162 16.53 9.31 5.51
CA ALA A 162 16.52 8.87 6.91
C ALA A 162 15.61 7.65 7.11
N LEU A 163 14.51 7.57 6.37
CA LEU A 163 13.62 6.41 6.40
C LEU A 163 14.24 5.20 5.71
N CYS A 164 14.90 5.37 4.55
CA CYS A 164 15.67 4.29 3.91
C CYS A 164 16.68 3.69 4.87
N SER A 165 17.49 4.54 5.53
CA SER A 165 18.48 4.08 6.52
C SER A 165 17.85 3.36 7.71
N GLU A 166 16.72 3.83 8.22
CA GLU A 166 16.02 3.23 9.37
C GLU A 166 15.42 1.87 9.05
N PHE A 167 14.85 1.74 7.86
CA PHE A 167 14.14 0.52 7.45
C PHE A 167 14.99 -0.44 6.61
N GLY A 168 16.28 -0.13 6.42
CA GLY A 168 17.23 -0.96 5.69
C GLY A 168 16.95 -1.04 4.19
N VAL A 169 16.39 0.04 3.61
CA VAL A 169 16.20 0.19 2.17
C VAL A 169 17.49 0.75 1.56
N ASP A 170 18.01 0.07 0.53
CA ASP A 170 19.23 0.48 -0.15
C ASP A 170 18.96 1.69 -1.07
N ASN A 171 19.49 2.84 -0.71
CA ASN A 171 19.44 4.07 -1.50
C ASN A 171 20.82 4.49 -2.07
N SER A 172 21.76 3.57 -2.16
CA SER A 172 23.13 3.86 -2.64
C SER A 172 23.17 4.37 -4.09
N GLY A 173 22.20 4.02 -4.91
CA GLY A 173 22.04 4.51 -6.28
C GLY A 173 21.52 5.95 -6.40
N ARG A 174 21.06 6.55 -5.29
CA ARG A 174 20.45 7.89 -5.27
C ARG A 174 21.52 8.97 -5.10
N GLN A 175 22.10 9.44 -6.21
CA GLN A 175 23.04 10.55 -6.22
C GLN A 175 22.35 11.91 -6.27
N LEU A 176 21.29 12.01 -7.07
CA LEU A 176 20.39 13.17 -7.20
C LEU A 176 18.96 12.72 -6.91
N HIS A 177 18.08 13.67 -6.74
CA HIS A 177 16.66 13.39 -6.68
C HIS A 177 16.14 13.04 -8.07
N GLY A 178 15.26 12.06 -8.18
CA GLY A 178 14.59 11.69 -9.40
C GLY A 178 13.28 11.04 -9.03
N ALA A 179 12.17 11.55 -9.59
CA ALA A 179 10.83 11.22 -9.13
C ALA A 179 10.53 9.71 -9.21
N LEU A 180 10.95 9.02 -10.27
CA LEU A 180 10.70 7.59 -10.37
C LEU A 180 11.51 6.79 -9.34
N LEU A 181 12.80 7.10 -9.16
CA LEU A 181 13.65 6.44 -8.16
C LEU A 181 13.14 6.70 -6.73
N ASP A 182 12.73 7.93 -6.46
CA ASP A 182 12.21 8.31 -5.15
C ASP A 182 10.86 7.61 -4.86
N ALA A 183 10.00 7.45 -5.88
CA ALA A 183 8.78 6.64 -5.77
C ALA A 183 9.08 5.14 -5.51
N GLU A 184 10.09 4.56 -6.18
CA GLU A 184 10.52 3.17 -5.95
C GLU A 184 11.04 2.98 -4.51
N LEU A 185 11.94 3.86 -4.04
CA LEU A 185 12.44 3.85 -2.67
C LEU A 185 11.31 4.05 -1.65
N LEU A 186 10.40 4.97 -1.93
CA LEU A 186 9.25 5.23 -1.08
C LEU A 186 8.32 4.01 -0.97
N ALA A 187 8.16 3.25 -2.06
CA ALA A 187 7.37 2.02 -2.04
C ALA A 187 7.95 0.98 -1.06
N GLU A 188 9.27 0.77 -1.09
CA GLU A 188 9.93 -0.14 -0.15
C GLU A 188 9.83 0.36 1.29
N VAL A 189 10.06 1.65 1.53
CA VAL A 189 9.91 2.28 2.85
C VAL A 189 8.47 2.13 3.35
N TYR A 190 7.46 2.42 2.52
CA TYR A 190 6.05 2.28 2.86
C TYR A 190 5.68 0.84 3.24
N LEU A 191 6.15 -0.13 2.46
CA LEU A 191 5.97 -1.55 2.76
C LEU A 191 6.64 -1.94 4.08
N ALA A 192 7.82 -1.40 4.38
CA ALA A 192 8.51 -1.64 5.64
C ALA A 192 7.79 -1.01 6.83
N MET A 193 7.36 0.25 6.72
CA MET A 193 6.59 0.97 7.75
C MET A 193 5.29 0.27 8.12
N THR A 194 4.65 -0.38 7.15
CA THR A 194 3.33 -1.02 7.33
C THR A 194 3.39 -2.53 7.57
N ARG A 195 4.58 -3.14 7.73
CA ARG A 195 4.74 -4.60 7.96
C ARG A 195 4.05 -5.11 9.22
N GLY A 196 3.93 -4.29 10.26
CA GLY A 196 3.33 -4.69 11.55
C GLY A 196 1.81 -4.51 11.64
N GLN A 197 1.16 -3.83 10.69
CA GLN A 197 -0.26 -3.49 10.79
C GLN A 197 -1.21 -4.61 10.35
N ASN A 198 -0.73 -5.62 9.61
CA ASN A 198 -1.58 -6.68 9.09
C ASN A 198 -1.81 -7.86 10.04
N SER A 199 -1.27 -7.85 11.26
CA SER A 199 -1.38 -9.02 12.16
C SER A 199 -2.55 -8.99 13.15
N LEU A 200 -3.38 -7.93 13.16
CA LEU A 200 -4.48 -7.80 14.11
C LEU A 200 -5.74 -7.07 13.59
N GLU A 201 -5.95 -6.99 12.28
CA GLU A 201 -7.33 -6.80 11.81
C GLU A 201 -8.08 -8.15 11.91
N ILE A 202 -8.45 -8.48 13.13
CA ILE A 202 -9.69 -9.25 13.34
C ILE A 202 -10.76 -8.28 12.83
N GLU A 203 -11.31 -8.58 11.65
CA GLU A 203 -12.54 -7.94 11.19
C GLU A 203 -13.61 -8.16 12.26
N PHE A 204 -13.67 -7.26 13.22
CA PHE A 204 -14.91 -7.06 13.94
C PHE A 204 -15.86 -6.48 12.89
N ASP A 205 -16.69 -7.33 12.38
CA ASP A 205 -17.83 -7.00 11.54
C ASP A 205 -18.59 -5.87 12.26
N ARG A 206 -18.25 -4.60 11.93
CA ARG A 206 -18.96 -3.45 12.48
C ARG A 206 -20.37 -3.55 11.94
N PRO A 207 -21.40 -3.66 12.79
CA PRO A 207 -22.77 -3.69 12.30
C PRO A 207 -23.00 -2.39 11.52
N ARG A 208 -23.18 -2.51 10.20
CA ARG A 208 -23.64 -1.41 9.35
C ARG A 208 -24.95 -0.91 9.96
N ALA A 209 -24.93 0.30 10.49
CA ALA A 209 -26.14 0.99 10.92
C ALA A 209 -27.08 1.12 9.72
N GLY A 210 -28.22 0.40 9.77
CA GLY A 210 -29.28 0.55 8.81
C GLY A 210 -29.69 -0.69 8.02
N HIS A 211 -30.06 -1.80 8.70
CA HIS A 211 -31.09 -2.68 8.20
C HIS A 211 -31.70 -3.42 9.40
N VAL A 212 -32.80 -2.89 9.88
CA VAL A 212 -33.76 -3.63 10.72
C VAL A 212 -34.48 -4.62 9.81
N VAL A 213 -34.06 -5.88 9.84
CA VAL A 213 -34.92 -6.97 9.40
C VAL A 213 -34.81 -8.06 10.44
N GLY A 214 -35.85 -8.20 11.23
CA GLY A 214 -36.06 -9.32 12.14
C GLY A 214 -36.10 -10.62 11.33
N GLY A 215 -35.05 -11.39 11.46
CA GLY A 215 -34.95 -12.77 10.99
C GLY A 215 -33.90 -13.47 11.81
N THR A 216 -34.29 -14.42 12.64
CA THR A 216 -33.38 -15.33 13.33
C THR A 216 -32.62 -16.15 12.30
N ARG A 217 -31.43 -15.65 11.91
CA ARG A 217 -30.50 -16.45 11.09
C ARG A 217 -29.99 -17.60 11.94
N GLN A 218 -30.53 -18.81 11.73
CA GLN A 218 -29.96 -20.03 12.30
C GLN A 218 -28.52 -20.15 11.80
N ARG A 219 -27.56 -19.93 12.67
CA ARG A 219 -26.14 -20.19 12.38
C ARG A 219 -25.97 -21.70 12.23
N ALA A 220 -25.32 -22.15 11.17
CA ALA A 220 -24.91 -23.55 11.05
C ALA A 220 -24.08 -23.95 12.28
N PRO A 221 -24.25 -25.15 12.80
CA PRO A 221 -23.44 -25.61 13.92
C PRO A 221 -21.96 -25.57 13.53
N LEU A 222 -21.14 -24.95 14.37
CA LEU A 222 -19.69 -24.91 14.16
C LEU A 222 -19.15 -26.34 14.28
N LEU A 223 -18.36 -26.76 13.31
CA LEU A 223 -17.62 -28.02 13.37
C LEU A 223 -16.49 -27.83 14.40
N VAL A 224 -16.70 -28.34 15.61
CA VAL A 224 -15.67 -28.38 16.63
C VAL A 224 -14.89 -29.68 16.45
N LEU A 225 -13.62 -29.60 16.07
CA LEU A 225 -12.71 -30.73 16.03
C LEU A 225 -12.29 -31.04 17.48
N ALA A 226 -12.64 -32.23 17.96
CA ALA A 226 -12.14 -32.71 19.23
C ALA A 226 -10.69 -33.17 19.07
N ALA A 227 -9.87 -32.93 20.09
CA ALA A 227 -8.49 -33.39 20.11
C ALA A 227 -8.45 -34.94 20.15
N SER A 228 -7.50 -35.52 19.42
CA SER A 228 -7.27 -36.96 19.44
C SER A 228 -6.68 -37.40 20.78
N GLU A 229 -6.80 -38.71 21.09
CA GLU A 229 -6.20 -39.30 22.34
C GLU A 229 -4.67 -39.05 22.38
N ALA A 230 -3.98 -39.06 21.26
CA ALA A 230 -2.56 -38.80 21.19
C ALA A 230 -2.22 -37.33 21.53
N GLU A 231 -3.01 -36.38 21.04
CA GLU A 231 -2.84 -34.95 21.37
C GLU A 231 -3.14 -34.66 22.83
N LEU A 232 -4.17 -35.30 23.41
CA LEU A 232 -4.50 -35.17 24.82
C LEU A 232 -3.39 -35.77 25.72
N ALA A 233 -2.80 -36.91 25.35
CA ALA A 233 -1.67 -37.52 26.06
C ALA A 233 -0.42 -36.60 25.98
N ASP A 234 -0.12 -36.03 24.84
CA ASP A 234 1.01 -35.10 24.68
C ASP A 234 0.79 -33.81 25.48
N HIS A 235 -0.42 -33.26 25.47
CA HIS A 235 -0.80 -32.12 26.29
C HIS A 235 -0.58 -32.41 27.79
N ALA A 236 -1.06 -33.54 28.30
CA ALA A 236 -0.88 -33.94 29.69
C ALA A 236 0.61 -34.11 30.07
N ARG A 237 1.44 -34.65 29.16
CA ARG A 237 2.88 -34.76 29.33
C ARG A 237 3.53 -33.38 29.48
N VAL A 238 3.25 -32.44 28.54
CA VAL A 238 3.79 -31.07 28.55
C VAL A 238 3.38 -30.33 29.83
N LEU A 239 2.12 -30.41 30.24
CA LEU A 239 1.67 -29.81 31.52
C LEU A 239 2.41 -30.38 32.75
N THR A 240 2.78 -31.63 32.69
CA THR A 240 3.55 -32.26 33.76
C THR A 240 4.99 -31.77 33.83
N GLU A 241 5.62 -31.59 32.67
CA GLU A 241 6.96 -30.99 32.54
C GLU A 241 6.97 -29.53 33.03
N ILE A 242 5.99 -28.72 32.61
CA ILE A 242 5.83 -27.33 33.05
C ILE A 242 5.65 -27.28 34.59
N ALA A 243 4.80 -28.12 35.16
CA ALA A 243 4.59 -28.16 36.62
C ALA A 243 5.86 -28.54 37.35
N LYS A 244 6.68 -29.45 36.82
CA LYS A 244 7.96 -29.86 37.41
C LYS A 244 8.97 -28.72 37.43
N GLU A 245 9.12 -27.99 36.28
CA GLU A 245 10.06 -26.88 36.15
C GLU A 245 9.63 -25.65 36.96
N SER A 246 8.32 -25.38 37.04
CA SER A 246 7.72 -24.25 37.75
C SER A 246 7.52 -24.48 39.24
N LYS A 247 8.07 -25.55 39.81
CA LYS A 247 7.89 -25.92 41.22
C LYS A 247 6.42 -26.09 41.67
N GLY A 248 5.62 -26.67 40.78
CA GLY A 248 4.20 -26.99 41.05
C GLY A 248 3.20 -25.92 40.58
N ARG A 249 3.66 -24.81 39.97
CA ARG A 249 2.75 -23.77 39.45
C ARG A 249 2.48 -24.03 37.98
N CYS A 250 1.25 -24.38 37.62
CA CYS A 250 0.80 -24.55 36.24
C CYS A 250 -0.59 -23.95 36.07
N LEU A 251 -0.64 -22.73 35.52
CA LEU A 251 -1.88 -21.98 35.34
C LEU A 251 -2.95 -22.75 34.57
N TRP A 252 -2.56 -23.57 33.58
CA TRP A 252 -3.51 -24.40 32.82
C TRP A 252 -4.21 -25.45 33.69
N ARG A 253 -3.50 -26.09 34.62
CA ARG A 253 -4.11 -27.02 35.57
C ARG A 253 -5.02 -26.34 36.58
N ASP A 254 -4.66 -25.12 36.99
CA ASP A 254 -5.48 -24.31 37.90
C ASP A 254 -6.79 -23.84 37.23
N LEU A 255 -6.77 -23.62 35.88
CA LEU A 255 -7.97 -23.31 35.11
C LEU A 255 -8.87 -24.50 34.82
N GLU A 256 -8.30 -25.71 34.67
CA GLU A 256 -9.06 -26.94 34.45
C GLU A 256 -9.71 -27.47 35.77
N ASN A 257 -9.07 -27.20 36.91
CA ASN A 257 -9.58 -27.55 38.23
C ASN A 257 -9.59 -26.32 39.16
N PRO A 258 -10.54 -25.37 38.97
CA PRO A 258 -10.66 -24.25 39.88
C PRO A 258 -10.95 -24.77 41.30
N ALA A 259 -10.17 -24.27 42.27
CA ALA A 259 -10.41 -24.59 43.67
C ALA A 259 -11.86 -24.22 44.04
N PRO A 260 -12.56 -25.05 44.83
CA PRO A 260 -13.90 -24.72 45.26
C PRO A 260 -13.87 -23.44 46.09
N ALA A 261 -14.78 -22.49 45.73
CA ALA A 261 -14.92 -21.18 46.37
C ALA A 261 -15.38 -21.27 47.84
#